data_dd9086344727409e4dbc47659bdc2061
#
_entry.id   dd9086344727409e4dbc47659bdc2061
#
_cell.length_a   1.000
_cell.length_b   1.000
_cell.length_c   1.000
_cell.angle_alpha   90.00
_cell.angle_beta   90.00
_cell.angle_gamma   90.00
#
_symmetry.space_group_name_H-M   'P 1'
#
loop_
_entity.id
_entity.type
_entity.pdbx_description
1 polymer ?
#
loop_
_entity_poly.entity_id
_entity_poly.type
_entity_poly.pdbx_seq_one_letter_code
_entity_poly.pdbx_strand_id
1 'polypeptide(L)'
;RKKINFSRTNEKFSDFLNNQIINFIPRIYLENFEEIKNKVLNKFPTDPKLIITSNAYQANDCFKIWSAHHTQKKVPLIIHQHGGTFGISKYNQTETHQLKISDNFISWGWDKENYNNIKYLPALKINPNKINYDKINGDILLTLASTPRYFYNFF
;
A
#
# COMPACT_ATOMS: atom_id res chain seq x y z
N ARG A 1 -3.90 -27.81 11.12
CA ARG A 1 -4.10 -26.89 9.98
C ARG A 1 -5.48 -27.13 9.40
N LYS A 2 -6.35 -26.09 9.36
CA LYS A 2 -7.64 -26.19 8.69
C LYS A 2 -7.41 -26.44 7.19
N LYS A 3 -8.08 -27.46 6.64
CA LYS A 3 -8.13 -27.66 5.19
C LYS A 3 -8.99 -26.55 4.58
N ILE A 4 -8.43 -25.77 3.70
CA ILE A 4 -9.17 -24.79 2.90
C ILE A 4 -9.66 -25.55 1.66
N ASN A 5 -10.99 -25.67 1.51
CA ASN A 5 -11.56 -26.25 0.30
C ASN A 5 -11.71 -25.16 -0.74
N PHE A 6 -10.89 -25.24 -1.78
CA PHE A 6 -11.08 -24.44 -3.00
C PHE A 6 -11.95 -25.23 -3.99
N SER A 7 -12.73 -24.51 -4.79
CA SER A 7 -13.47 -25.14 -5.88
C SER A 7 -12.49 -25.87 -6.81
N ARG A 8 -12.72 -27.16 -7.07
CA ARG A 8 -11.88 -27.95 -7.96
C ARG A 8 -11.99 -27.41 -9.38
N THR A 9 -10.89 -26.91 -9.91
CA THR A 9 -10.72 -26.66 -11.34
C THR A 9 -10.02 -27.87 -11.95
N ASN A 10 -10.39 -28.27 -13.17
CA ASN A 10 -9.83 -29.45 -13.84
C ASN A 10 -8.41 -29.22 -14.41
N GLU A 11 -7.73 -28.17 -14.00
CA GLU A 11 -6.40 -27.83 -14.46
C GLU A 11 -5.33 -28.27 -13.45
N LYS A 12 -4.40 -29.12 -13.88
CA LYS A 12 -3.31 -29.64 -13.04
C LYS A 12 -2.51 -28.57 -12.28
N PHE A 13 -2.35 -27.38 -12.89
CA PHE A 13 -1.67 -26.24 -12.25
C PHE A 13 -2.50 -25.61 -11.13
N SER A 14 -3.80 -25.45 -11.33
CA SER A 14 -4.70 -24.94 -10.30
C SER A 14 -4.80 -25.89 -9.12
N ASP A 15 -4.81 -27.20 -9.35
CA ASP A 15 -4.79 -28.20 -8.28
C ASP A 15 -3.46 -28.12 -7.49
N PHE A 16 -2.34 -27.97 -8.17
CA PHE A 16 -1.06 -27.75 -7.54
C PHE A 16 -1.08 -26.47 -6.68
N LEU A 17 -1.52 -25.34 -7.23
CA LEU A 17 -1.63 -24.08 -6.48
C LEU A 17 -2.54 -24.21 -5.26
N ASN A 18 -3.71 -24.82 -5.41
CA ASN A 18 -4.67 -25.02 -4.32
C ASN A 18 -4.07 -25.85 -3.18
N ASN A 19 -3.23 -26.82 -3.50
CA ASN A 19 -2.54 -27.65 -2.51
C ASN A 19 -1.37 -26.93 -1.83
N GLN A 20 -0.73 -25.98 -2.53
CA GLN A 20 0.43 -25.27 -2.03
C GLN A 20 0.10 -23.94 -1.33
N ILE A 21 -0.96 -23.26 -1.73
CA ILE A 21 -1.28 -21.91 -1.26
C ILE A 21 -1.34 -21.80 0.27
N ILE A 22 -1.85 -22.85 0.93
CA ILE A 22 -1.96 -22.91 2.39
C ILE A 22 -0.57 -22.86 3.09
N ASN A 23 0.49 -23.30 2.41
CA ASN A 23 1.85 -23.27 2.93
C ASN A 23 2.46 -21.87 2.83
N PHE A 24 1.94 -21.01 1.95
CA PHE A 24 2.44 -19.66 1.69
C PHE A 24 1.59 -18.56 2.35
N ILE A 25 0.36 -18.87 2.78
CA ILE A 25 -0.43 -17.92 3.55
C ILE A 25 0.16 -17.77 4.95
N PRO A 26 0.46 -16.54 5.41
CA PRO A 26 0.94 -16.32 6.77
C PRO A 26 0.00 -16.94 7.81
N ARG A 27 0.58 -17.59 8.83
CA ARG A 27 -0.19 -18.32 9.87
C ARG A 27 -1.20 -17.43 10.59
N ILE A 28 -0.90 -16.13 10.72
CA ILE A 28 -1.80 -15.13 11.32
C ILE A 28 -3.18 -15.10 10.63
N TYR A 29 -3.26 -15.42 9.35
CA TYR A 29 -4.52 -15.44 8.60
C TYR A 29 -5.21 -16.80 8.58
N LEU A 30 -4.53 -17.86 9.03
CA LEU A 30 -5.05 -19.23 9.04
C LEU A 30 -5.41 -19.71 10.45
N GLU A 31 -4.64 -19.29 11.44
CA GLU A 31 -4.71 -19.78 12.80
C GLU A 31 -4.89 -18.59 13.76
N ASN A 32 -5.85 -18.67 14.67
CA ASN A 32 -6.09 -17.64 15.70
C ASN A 32 -6.42 -16.23 15.18
N PHE A 33 -6.92 -16.11 13.94
CA PHE A 33 -7.21 -14.80 13.33
C PHE A 33 -8.14 -13.94 14.20
N GLU A 34 -9.23 -14.52 14.74
CA GLU A 34 -10.18 -13.76 15.56
C GLU A 34 -9.54 -13.28 16.88
N GLU A 35 -8.69 -14.06 17.49
CA GLU A 35 -7.97 -13.64 18.69
C GLU A 35 -7.04 -12.46 18.41
N ILE A 36 -6.29 -12.54 17.32
CA ILE A 36 -5.37 -11.47 16.89
C ILE A 36 -6.15 -10.23 16.50
N LYS A 37 -7.23 -10.36 15.76
CA LYS A 37 -8.12 -9.26 15.38
C LYS A 37 -8.64 -8.54 16.62
N ASN A 38 -9.12 -9.27 17.63
CA ASN A 38 -9.60 -8.68 18.87
C ASN A 38 -8.49 -7.94 19.63
N LYS A 39 -7.29 -8.52 19.71
CA LYS A 39 -6.12 -7.84 20.30
C LYS A 39 -5.75 -6.56 19.57
N VAL A 40 -5.80 -6.58 18.24
CA VAL A 40 -5.52 -5.40 17.39
C VAL A 40 -6.58 -4.32 17.61
N LEU A 41 -7.87 -4.69 17.56
CA LEU A 41 -8.95 -3.73 17.72
C LEU A 41 -8.97 -3.08 19.11
N ASN A 42 -8.49 -3.78 20.14
CA ASN A 42 -8.36 -3.23 21.48
C ASN A 42 -7.15 -2.30 21.66
N LYS A 43 -6.13 -2.39 20.79
CA LYS A 43 -4.91 -1.57 20.85
C LYS A 43 -4.93 -0.35 19.96
N PHE A 44 -5.69 -0.38 18.89
CA PHE A 44 -5.80 0.70 17.92
C PHE A 44 -7.06 1.55 18.20
N PRO A 45 -7.16 2.76 17.64
CA PRO A 45 -8.35 3.61 17.80
C PRO A 45 -9.63 2.87 17.42
N THR A 46 -10.65 2.96 18.28
CA THR A 46 -11.90 2.19 18.15
C THR A 46 -12.93 2.86 17.24
N ASP A 47 -12.86 4.16 17.07
CA ASP A 47 -13.82 4.94 16.25
C ASP A 47 -13.12 5.99 15.37
N PRO A 48 -12.25 5.54 14.44
CA PRO A 48 -11.64 6.47 13.52
C PRO A 48 -12.68 7.01 12.54
N LYS A 49 -12.65 8.33 12.29
CA LYS A 49 -13.51 8.97 11.29
C LYS A 49 -12.88 8.95 9.89
N LEU A 50 -11.57 8.75 9.85
CA LEU A 50 -10.76 8.74 8.65
C LEU A 50 -9.48 7.95 8.92
N ILE A 51 -9.02 7.18 7.94
CA ILE A 51 -7.74 6.47 7.97
C ILE A 51 -6.84 7.07 6.90
N ILE A 52 -5.67 7.58 7.30
CA ILE A 52 -4.66 8.10 6.37
C ILE A 52 -3.37 7.30 6.55
N THR A 53 -2.81 6.85 5.46
CA THR A 53 -1.52 6.16 5.45
C THR A 53 -0.76 6.40 4.15
N SER A 54 0.55 6.19 4.17
CA SER A 54 1.34 6.12 2.94
C SER A 54 1.70 4.68 2.59
N ASN A 55 2.15 3.87 3.57
CA ASN A 55 2.69 2.54 3.31
C ASN A 55 2.45 1.52 4.44
N ALA A 56 1.78 1.89 5.53
CA ALA A 56 1.58 0.99 6.67
C ALA A 56 0.89 -0.33 6.28
N TYR A 57 -0.02 -0.29 5.29
CA TYR A 57 -0.71 -1.48 4.79
C TYR A 57 0.23 -2.49 4.10
N GLN A 58 1.46 -2.13 3.70
CA GLN A 58 2.38 -3.05 3.01
C GLN A 58 2.95 -4.12 3.94
N ALA A 59 3.47 -3.72 5.09
CA ALA A 59 4.24 -4.58 5.97
C ALA A 59 3.66 -4.73 7.39
N ASN A 60 2.65 -3.94 7.78
CA ASN A 60 2.08 -3.97 9.11
C ASN A 60 0.73 -4.72 9.10
N ASP A 61 0.75 -5.99 9.45
CA ASP A 61 -0.46 -6.82 9.47
C ASP A 61 -1.49 -6.37 10.50
N CYS A 62 -1.06 -5.80 11.63
CA CYS A 62 -1.99 -5.23 12.59
C CYS A 62 -2.74 -4.04 12.00
N PHE A 63 -2.03 -3.16 11.28
CA PHE A 63 -2.66 -2.05 10.56
C PHE A 63 -3.63 -2.55 9.49
N LYS A 64 -3.27 -3.59 8.72
CA LYS A 64 -4.15 -4.18 7.70
C LYS A 64 -5.46 -4.69 8.33
N ILE A 65 -5.36 -5.45 9.41
CA ILE A 65 -6.53 -6.00 10.12
C ILE A 65 -7.42 -4.87 10.63
N TRP A 66 -6.84 -3.87 11.28
CA TRP A 66 -7.55 -2.74 11.83
C TRP A 66 -8.22 -1.89 10.73
N SER A 67 -7.47 -1.52 9.70
CA SER A 67 -8.00 -0.71 8.61
C SER A 67 -9.10 -1.45 7.84
N ALA A 68 -8.92 -2.74 7.54
CA ALA A 68 -9.95 -3.55 6.89
C ALA A 68 -11.25 -3.63 7.70
N HIS A 69 -11.16 -3.78 9.03
CA HIS A 69 -12.32 -3.77 9.89
C HIS A 69 -13.12 -2.47 9.82
N HIS A 70 -12.42 -1.33 9.79
CA HIS A 70 -13.08 -0.02 9.75
C HIS A 70 -13.57 0.36 8.35
N THR A 71 -12.84 0.02 7.29
CA THR A 71 -13.29 0.26 5.91
C THR A 71 -14.54 -0.55 5.56
N GLN A 72 -14.71 -1.75 6.11
CA GLN A 72 -15.98 -2.49 6.02
C GLN A 72 -17.15 -1.72 6.65
N LYS A 73 -16.88 -0.88 7.64
CA LYS A 73 -17.86 0.01 8.28
C LYS A 73 -17.98 1.37 7.56
N LYS A 74 -17.43 1.50 6.35
CA LYS A 74 -17.45 2.72 5.53
C LYS A 74 -16.61 3.87 6.08
N VAL A 75 -15.63 3.59 6.94
CA VAL A 75 -14.61 4.59 7.31
C VAL A 75 -13.69 4.81 6.10
N PRO A 76 -13.54 6.06 5.61
CA PRO A 76 -12.74 6.33 4.42
C PRO A 76 -11.26 6.01 4.63
N LEU A 77 -10.63 5.41 3.63
CA LEU A 77 -9.20 5.16 3.56
C LEU A 77 -8.55 6.07 2.53
N ILE A 78 -7.65 6.92 2.97
CA ILE A 78 -6.83 7.77 2.11
C ILE A 78 -5.40 7.23 2.11
N ILE A 79 -4.87 7.02 0.92
CA ILE A 79 -3.45 6.65 0.76
C ILE A 79 -2.71 7.80 0.10
N HIS A 80 -1.62 8.23 0.74
CA HIS A 80 -0.78 9.30 0.22
C HIS A 80 0.47 8.71 -0.43
N GLN A 81 0.83 9.22 -1.61
CA GLN A 81 2.08 8.86 -2.28
C GLN A 81 3.27 9.09 -1.34
N HIS A 82 4.19 8.13 -1.30
CA HIS A 82 5.34 8.17 -0.36
C HIS A 82 6.71 8.18 -1.03
N GLY A 83 6.78 7.99 -2.34
CA GLY A 83 8.06 7.90 -3.04
C GLY A 83 7.96 8.13 -4.54
N GLY A 84 9.08 8.02 -5.20
CA GLY A 84 9.21 8.09 -6.65
C GLY A 84 8.59 6.88 -7.35
N THR A 85 8.68 6.83 -8.67
CA THR A 85 8.11 5.83 -9.59
C THR A 85 6.59 5.86 -9.75
N PHE A 86 5.84 6.44 -8.80
CA PHE A 86 4.39 6.62 -8.95
C PHE A 86 4.08 7.65 -10.04
N GLY A 87 3.16 7.32 -10.92
CA GLY A 87 2.76 8.16 -12.04
C GLY A 87 3.71 8.17 -13.24
N ILE A 88 4.89 7.54 -13.16
CA ILE A 88 5.88 7.51 -14.24
C ILE A 88 6.15 6.11 -14.81
N SER A 89 5.95 5.08 -14.01
CA SER A 89 6.13 3.69 -14.46
C SER A 89 4.90 3.18 -15.18
N LYS A 90 5.09 2.60 -16.38
CA LYS A 90 4.01 1.97 -17.14
C LYS A 90 3.34 0.83 -16.35
N TYR A 91 4.14 0.07 -15.62
CA TYR A 91 3.69 -1.05 -14.80
C TYR A 91 4.20 -0.87 -13.37
N ASN A 92 3.31 -0.51 -12.46
CA ASN A 92 3.60 -0.40 -11.04
C ASN A 92 2.48 -1.09 -10.25
N GLN A 93 2.74 -2.30 -9.79
CA GLN A 93 1.76 -3.10 -9.05
C GLN A 93 1.38 -2.43 -7.73
N THR A 94 2.34 -1.79 -7.05
CA THR A 94 2.09 -1.09 -5.79
C THR A 94 1.14 0.10 -6.00
N GLU A 95 1.38 0.90 -7.04
CA GLU A 95 0.49 2.00 -7.43
C GLU A 95 -0.92 1.50 -7.74
N THR A 96 -1.02 0.48 -8.60
CA THR A 96 -2.30 -0.11 -8.98
C THR A 96 -3.06 -0.65 -7.76
N HIS A 97 -2.35 -1.28 -6.83
CA HIS A 97 -2.95 -1.78 -5.59
C HIS A 97 -3.47 -0.65 -4.72
N GLN A 98 -2.68 0.41 -4.51
CA GLN A 98 -3.06 1.57 -3.71
C GLN A 98 -4.30 2.27 -4.27
N LEU A 99 -4.33 2.49 -5.57
CA LEU A 99 -5.47 3.09 -6.26
C LEU A 99 -6.76 2.27 -6.11
N LYS A 100 -6.64 0.95 -6.08
CA LYS A 100 -7.80 0.06 -5.94
C LYS A 100 -8.35 -0.05 -4.52
N ILE A 101 -7.49 0.03 -3.50
CA ILE A 101 -7.91 -0.16 -2.11
C ILE A 101 -8.30 1.14 -1.40
N SER A 102 -7.91 2.30 -1.92
CA SER A 102 -8.19 3.60 -1.31
C SER A 102 -9.47 4.23 -1.83
N ASP A 103 -10.22 4.89 -0.95
CA ASP A 103 -11.32 5.77 -1.36
C ASP A 103 -10.80 7.02 -2.05
N ASN A 104 -9.68 7.58 -1.58
CA ASN A 104 -8.93 8.62 -2.25
C ASN A 104 -7.43 8.34 -2.19
N PHE A 105 -6.76 8.54 -3.30
CA PHE A 105 -5.31 8.49 -3.41
C PHE A 105 -4.76 9.90 -3.60
N ILE A 106 -3.81 10.30 -2.76
CA ILE A 106 -3.16 11.61 -2.86
C ILE A 106 -1.88 11.49 -3.68
N SER A 107 -1.90 12.00 -4.90
CA SER A 107 -0.74 12.07 -5.78
C SER A 107 0.00 13.40 -5.62
N TRP A 108 1.27 13.43 -6.04
CA TRP A 108 2.09 14.65 -6.08
C TRP A 108 1.91 15.44 -7.38
N GLY A 109 0.73 15.37 -8.02
CA GLY A 109 0.39 16.18 -9.18
C GLY A 109 0.24 15.41 -10.49
N TRP A 110 0.20 14.09 -10.44
CA TRP A 110 -0.10 13.24 -11.61
C TRP A 110 -1.50 12.63 -11.50
N ASP A 111 -2.03 12.27 -12.63
CA ASP A 111 -3.31 11.60 -12.80
C ASP A 111 -3.16 10.31 -13.60
N LYS A 112 -4.17 9.48 -13.61
CA LYS A 112 -4.20 8.25 -14.38
C LYS A 112 -5.61 7.99 -14.90
N GLU A 113 -5.73 7.78 -16.19
CA GLU A 113 -6.97 7.40 -16.83
C GLU A 113 -7.61 6.19 -16.12
N ASN A 114 -8.93 6.17 -16.05
CA ASN A 114 -9.74 5.15 -15.39
C ASN A 114 -9.72 5.14 -13.85
N TYR A 115 -9.14 6.16 -13.20
CA TYR A 115 -9.19 6.31 -11.75
C TYR A 115 -9.73 7.70 -11.35
N ASN A 116 -10.93 7.75 -10.77
CA ASN A 116 -11.60 9.00 -10.35
C ASN A 116 -11.26 9.38 -8.90
N ASN A 117 -10.53 8.55 -8.20
CA ASN A 117 -10.21 8.73 -6.78
C ASN A 117 -8.83 9.38 -6.54
N ILE A 118 -8.15 9.85 -7.59
CA ILE A 118 -6.88 10.56 -7.44
C ILE A 118 -7.15 12.02 -7.09
N LYS A 119 -6.47 12.52 -6.06
CA LYS A 119 -6.47 13.93 -5.63
C LYS A 119 -5.05 14.44 -5.56
N TYR A 120 -4.86 15.74 -5.82
CA TYR A 120 -3.52 16.35 -5.88
C TYR A 120 -3.21 17.10 -4.60
N LEU A 121 -2.11 16.75 -3.96
CA LEU A 121 -1.50 17.55 -2.90
C LEU A 121 0.03 17.45 -3.03
N PRO A 122 0.76 18.50 -2.67
CA PRO A 122 2.21 18.43 -2.65
C PRO A 122 2.70 17.40 -1.62
N ALA A 123 3.95 16.97 -1.75
CA ALA A 123 4.54 16.09 -0.75
C ALA A 123 4.48 16.74 0.65
N LEU A 124 3.99 16.01 1.64
CA LEU A 124 3.76 16.52 3.01
C LEU A 124 5.04 17.07 3.69
N LYS A 125 6.22 16.67 3.19
CA LYS A 125 7.52 17.16 3.69
C LYS A 125 7.93 18.51 3.13
N ILE A 126 7.25 18.99 2.08
CA ILE A 126 7.59 20.29 1.48
C ILE A 126 6.92 21.38 2.30
N ASN A 127 7.73 22.25 2.89
CA ASN A 127 7.25 23.48 3.50
C ASN A 127 7.52 24.65 2.53
N PRO A 128 6.52 25.13 1.79
CA PRO A 128 6.71 26.20 0.81
C PRO A 128 7.19 27.51 1.42
N ASN A 129 6.92 27.75 2.71
CA ASN A 129 7.34 28.97 3.41
C ASN A 129 8.85 29.00 3.73
N LYS A 130 9.58 27.90 3.51
CA LYS A 130 11.05 27.86 3.69
C LYS A 130 11.83 28.09 2.41
N ILE A 131 11.17 28.19 1.26
CA ILE A 131 11.85 28.42 -0.01
C ILE A 131 11.96 29.93 -0.22
N ASN A 132 13.15 30.46 -0.08
CA ASN A 132 13.45 31.86 -0.39
C ASN A 132 13.87 31.95 -1.85
N TYR A 133 12.94 32.35 -2.71
CA TYR A 133 13.16 32.48 -4.16
C TYR A 133 14.04 33.68 -4.53
N ASP A 134 14.24 34.65 -3.65
CA ASP A 134 15.04 35.87 -3.90
C ASP A 134 16.55 35.60 -3.89
N LYS A 135 16.98 34.41 -3.54
CA LYS A 135 18.39 33.97 -3.47
C LYS A 135 18.76 32.93 -4.50
N ILE A 136 18.02 32.80 -5.59
CA ILE A 136 18.35 31.83 -6.66
C ILE A 136 19.45 32.40 -7.55
N ASN A 137 20.67 32.52 -7.01
CA ASN A 137 21.90 32.80 -7.75
C ASN A 137 22.88 31.63 -7.64
N GLY A 138 22.39 30.42 -7.51
CA GLY A 138 23.19 29.22 -7.35
C GLY A 138 23.18 28.31 -8.57
N ASP A 139 24.07 27.34 -8.59
CA ASP A 139 24.12 26.30 -9.61
C ASP A 139 22.94 25.35 -9.49
N ILE A 140 22.58 24.71 -10.60
CA ILE A 140 21.56 23.67 -10.65
C ILE A 140 22.21 22.35 -10.20
N LEU A 141 21.77 21.81 -9.07
CA LEU A 141 22.19 20.49 -8.59
C LEU A 141 21.22 19.40 -9.11
N LEU A 142 21.69 18.55 -10.00
CA LEU A 142 20.98 17.35 -10.38
C LEU A 142 21.46 16.16 -9.54
N THR A 143 20.61 15.69 -8.63
CA THR A 143 20.92 14.51 -7.82
C THR A 143 20.31 13.27 -8.48
N LEU A 144 21.15 12.32 -8.86
CA LEU A 144 20.74 11.04 -9.42
C LEU A 144 21.08 9.90 -8.47
N ALA A 145 20.22 8.88 -8.43
CA ALA A 145 20.51 7.65 -7.74
C ALA A 145 21.29 6.71 -8.69
N SER A 146 22.43 6.22 -8.25
CA SER A 146 23.12 5.13 -8.93
C SER A 146 22.43 3.81 -8.58
N THR A 147 21.86 3.15 -9.57
CA THR A 147 21.33 1.81 -9.42
C THR A 147 22.27 0.83 -10.12
N PRO A 148 22.58 -0.32 -9.49
CA PRO A 148 23.38 -1.34 -10.17
C PRO A 148 22.64 -1.84 -11.42
N ARG A 149 23.38 -2.02 -12.51
CA ARG A 149 22.84 -2.51 -13.78
C ARG A 149 22.14 -3.86 -13.65
N TYR A 150 22.58 -4.66 -12.65
CA TYR A 150 22.02 -5.96 -12.33
C TYR A 150 21.67 -5.98 -10.85
N PHE A 151 20.48 -6.47 -10.51
CA PHE A 151 20.09 -6.69 -9.13
C PHE A 151 20.68 -8.01 -8.66
N TYR A 152 21.78 -7.95 -7.91
CA TYR A 152 22.45 -9.15 -7.38
C TYR A 152 21.94 -9.58 -6.01
N ASN A 153 21.03 -8.86 -5.41
CA ASN A 153 20.57 -9.19 -4.07
C ASN A 153 19.23 -9.92 -4.13
N PHE A 154 19.31 -11.21 -4.34
CA PHE A 154 18.29 -12.15 -3.90
C PHE A 154 18.70 -12.64 -2.52
N PHE A 155 18.21 -11.99 -1.48
CA PHE A 155 18.32 -12.50 -0.11
C PHE A 155 16.94 -12.83 0.41
#